data_dca0fb8eee31647157b856f1b82c80a4
#
_entry.id   dca0fb8eee31647157b856f1b82c80a4
#
_cell.length_a   1.000
_cell.length_b   1.000
_cell.length_c   1.000
_cell.angle_alpha   90.00
_cell.angle_beta   90.00
_cell.angle_gamma   90.00
#
_symmetry.space_group_name_H-M   'P 1'
#
loop_
_entity.id
_entity.type
_entity.pdbx_description
1 polymer ?
#
loop_
_entity_poly.entity_id
_entity_poly.type
_entity_poly.pdbx_seq_one_letter_code
_entity_poly.pdbx_strand_id
1 'polypeptide(L)'
;MTRVHVPIHLRWADLDAYDHVNNVEVLRLLEEARVRAFWRGEDDGVDAGLALIDASAGASTMTLIARQEVEYLLPISYGRRPLDVQVWLGRLGGSSFEACYELRSPAGVEPAALYARASTTIVLVDAATGRPRRITEDERAAWAEYVEEPVAFSRRG
;
A
#
# COMPACT_ATOMS: atom_id res chain seq x y z
N MET A 1 8.75 15.24 -2.51
CA MET A 1 8.16 13.90 -2.67
C MET A 1 7.38 13.57 -1.43
N THR A 2 6.15 13.15 -1.62
CA THR A 2 5.21 12.94 -0.53
C THR A 2 4.86 11.46 -0.44
N ARG A 3 4.94 10.90 0.77
CA ARG A 3 4.43 9.56 1.07
C ARG A 3 3.16 9.68 1.89
N VAL A 4 2.23 8.78 1.68
CA VAL A 4 1.05 8.65 2.53
C VAL A 4 1.41 7.76 3.71
N HIS A 5 1.17 8.22 4.92
CA HIS A 5 1.38 7.47 6.15
C HIS A 5 0.05 6.88 6.60
N VAL A 6 -0.04 5.57 6.64
CA VAL A 6 -1.25 4.86 7.05
C VAL A 6 -0.97 4.11 8.35
N PRO A 7 -1.54 4.54 9.47
CA PRO A 7 -1.40 3.81 10.72
C PRO A 7 -2.24 2.53 10.67
N ILE A 8 -1.60 1.39 10.91
CA ILE A 8 -2.25 0.08 10.89
C ILE A 8 -2.07 -0.60 12.23
N HIS A 9 -3.19 -0.87 12.91
CA HIS A 9 -3.18 -1.60 14.18
C HIS A 9 -3.01 -3.09 13.94
N LEU A 10 -2.17 -3.71 14.77
CA LEU A 10 -2.05 -5.16 14.83
C LEU A 10 -3.18 -5.75 15.66
N ARG A 11 -3.58 -6.96 15.31
CA ARG A 11 -4.48 -7.78 16.13
C ARG A 11 -3.70 -8.92 16.74
N TRP A 12 -4.14 -9.39 17.89
CA TRP A 12 -3.54 -10.59 18.49
C TRP A 12 -3.58 -11.79 17.51
N ALA A 13 -4.64 -11.90 16.72
CA ALA A 13 -4.80 -12.95 15.72
C ALA A 13 -3.82 -12.85 14.54
N ASP A 14 -3.09 -11.75 14.40
CA ASP A 14 -2.08 -11.59 13.35
C ASP A 14 -0.79 -12.35 13.66
N LEU A 15 -0.60 -12.82 14.89
CA LEU A 15 0.60 -13.52 15.33
C LEU A 15 0.58 -15.01 14.94
N ASP A 16 1.75 -15.55 14.67
CA ASP A 16 1.96 -16.97 14.46
C ASP A 16 2.46 -17.66 15.76
N ALA A 17 2.84 -18.95 15.63
CA ALA A 17 3.35 -19.72 16.76
C ALA A 17 4.67 -19.20 17.33
N TYR A 18 5.37 -18.32 16.63
CA TYR A 18 6.62 -17.70 17.09
C TYR A 18 6.41 -16.35 17.76
N ASP A 19 5.17 -15.97 18.03
CA ASP A 19 4.78 -14.67 18.61
C ASP A 19 5.18 -13.46 17.75
N HIS A 20 5.30 -13.66 16.44
CA HIS A 20 5.54 -12.59 15.47
C HIS A 20 4.40 -12.51 14.47
N VAL A 21 4.23 -11.35 13.86
CA VAL A 21 3.22 -11.19 12.81
C VAL A 21 3.50 -12.20 11.70
N ASN A 22 2.49 -13.01 11.38
CA ASN A 22 2.59 -14.01 10.33
C ASN A 22 2.86 -13.33 8.98
N ASN A 23 3.77 -13.90 8.18
CA ASN A 23 4.11 -13.36 6.87
C ASN A 23 2.91 -13.18 5.94
N VAL A 24 1.91 -14.04 6.04
CA VAL A 24 0.65 -13.92 5.27
C VAL A 24 -0.14 -12.70 5.74
N GLU A 25 -0.15 -12.42 7.04
CA GLU A 25 -0.85 -11.27 7.61
C GLU A 25 -0.18 -9.95 7.22
N VAL A 26 1.13 -9.94 6.97
CA VAL A 26 1.82 -8.76 6.45
C VAL A 26 1.19 -8.31 5.12
N LEU A 27 0.88 -9.25 4.21
CA LEU A 27 0.20 -8.92 2.96
C LEU A 27 -1.17 -8.31 3.20
N ARG A 28 -1.91 -8.79 4.19
CA ARG A 28 -3.22 -8.24 4.57
C ARG A 28 -3.10 -6.84 5.16
N LEU A 29 -2.09 -6.58 5.98
CA LEU A 29 -1.83 -5.24 6.51
C LEU A 29 -1.52 -4.26 5.38
N LEU A 30 -0.74 -4.68 4.39
CA LEU A 30 -0.42 -3.87 3.21
C LEU A 30 -1.66 -3.63 2.34
N GLU A 31 -2.55 -4.60 2.21
CA GLU A 31 -3.83 -4.45 1.52
C GLU A 31 -4.69 -3.38 2.19
N GLU A 32 -4.83 -3.43 3.52
CA GLU A 32 -5.56 -2.42 4.28
C GLU A 32 -4.96 -1.02 4.07
N ALA A 33 -3.63 -0.91 4.09
CA ALA A 33 -2.96 0.36 3.84
C ALA A 33 -3.25 0.90 2.45
N ARG A 34 -3.22 0.03 1.43
CA ARG A 34 -3.51 0.40 0.05
C ARG A 34 -4.96 0.83 -0.15
N VAL A 35 -5.91 0.14 0.49
CA VAL A 35 -7.32 0.52 0.48
C VAL A 35 -7.50 1.92 1.06
N ARG A 36 -6.91 2.19 2.22
CA ARG A 36 -7.04 3.49 2.87
C ARG A 36 -6.30 4.61 2.13
N ALA A 37 -5.25 4.30 1.39
CA ALA A 37 -4.51 5.29 0.61
C ALA A 37 -5.19 5.63 -0.72
N PHE A 38 -5.72 4.65 -1.45
CA PHE A 38 -6.15 4.82 -2.85
C PHE A 38 -7.65 4.89 -3.06
N TRP A 39 -8.45 4.28 -2.17
CA TRP A 39 -9.91 4.32 -2.31
C TRP A 39 -10.49 5.55 -1.66
N ARG A 40 -11.50 6.13 -2.32
CA ARG A 40 -12.32 7.18 -1.71
C ARG A 40 -13.09 6.58 -0.54
N GLY A 41 -13.10 7.30 0.57
CA GLY A 41 -13.75 6.84 1.80
C GLY A 41 -13.96 7.99 2.78
N GLU A 42 -14.33 7.62 3.98
CA GLU A 42 -14.47 8.55 5.09
C GLU A 42 -13.13 9.18 5.46
N ASP A 43 -13.16 10.37 6.02
CA ASP A 43 -11.98 11.01 6.57
C ASP A 43 -11.52 10.24 7.81
N ASP A 44 -10.39 9.55 7.69
CA ASP A 44 -9.79 8.77 8.76
C ASP A 44 -8.44 9.34 9.21
N GLY A 45 -8.16 10.58 8.82
CA GLY A 45 -6.90 11.26 9.14
C GLY A 45 -5.73 10.88 8.25
N VAL A 46 -5.92 9.96 7.29
CA VAL A 46 -4.91 9.62 6.28
C VAL A 46 -4.96 10.65 5.14
N ASP A 47 -3.79 11.03 4.63
CA ASP A 47 -3.73 11.92 3.46
C ASP A 47 -4.53 11.31 2.29
N ALA A 48 -5.54 12.03 1.82
CA ALA A 48 -6.45 11.58 0.78
C ALA A 48 -5.99 11.92 -0.64
N GLY A 49 -4.78 12.42 -0.81
CA GLY A 49 -4.28 12.85 -2.13
C GLY A 49 -4.20 11.73 -3.17
N LEU A 50 -4.02 10.49 -2.76
CA LEU A 50 -4.08 9.33 -3.65
C LEU A 50 -5.48 8.73 -3.79
N ALA A 51 -6.45 9.14 -2.98
CA ALA A 51 -7.76 8.50 -2.84
C ALA A 51 -8.73 8.90 -3.96
N LEU A 52 -8.45 8.47 -5.18
CA LEU A 52 -9.23 8.79 -6.38
C LEU A 52 -10.07 7.60 -6.88
N ILE A 53 -9.85 6.41 -6.34
CA ILE A 53 -10.55 5.19 -6.79
C ILE A 53 -11.90 5.11 -6.09
N ASP A 54 -12.96 4.99 -6.89
CA ASP A 54 -14.33 4.76 -6.40
C ASP A 54 -14.55 3.26 -6.24
N ALA A 55 -14.80 2.82 -5.02
CA ALA A 55 -15.09 1.42 -4.70
C ALA A 55 -16.58 1.17 -4.44
N SER A 56 -17.45 2.12 -4.77
CA SER A 56 -18.90 1.95 -4.61
C SER A 56 -19.47 0.88 -5.55
N ALA A 57 -20.62 0.34 -5.20
CA ALA A 57 -21.34 -0.59 -6.06
C ALA A 57 -21.70 0.09 -7.38
N GLY A 58 -21.40 -0.56 -8.50
CA GLY A 58 -21.63 -0.01 -9.84
C GLY A 58 -20.59 0.98 -10.32
N ALA A 59 -19.46 1.12 -9.64
CA ALA A 59 -18.35 1.94 -10.12
C ALA A 59 -17.88 1.46 -11.50
N SER A 60 -17.46 2.40 -12.34
CA SER A 60 -17.01 2.11 -13.72
C SER A 60 -15.61 1.49 -13.78
N THR A 61 -14.83 1.64 -12.73
CA THR A 61 -13.46 1.13 -12.64
C THR A 61 -13.34 0.07 -11.55
N MET A 62 -12.66 -1.02 -11.88
CA MET A 62 -12.19 -2.02 -10.92
C MET A 62 -10.67 -2.02 -10.90
N THR A 63 -10.10 -2.57 -9.84
CA THR A 63 -8.66 -2.77 -9.72
C THR A 63 -8.33 -4.24 -9.64
N LEU A 64 -7.25 -4.65 -10.30
CA LEU A 64 -6.72 -6.01 -10.22
C LEU A 64 -5.28 -5.95 -9.77
N ILE A 65 -4.90 -6.90 -8.93
CA ILE A 65 -3.51 -7.06 -8.49
C ILE A 65 -2.82 -7.98 -9.49
N ALA A 66 -1.85 -7.45 -10.21
CA ALA A 66 -1.11 -8.22 -11.21
C ALA A 66 0.17 -8.83 -10.65
N ARG A 67 0.81 -8.18 -9.68
CA ARG A 67 2.07 -8.64 -9.10
C ARG A 67 2.24 -8.08 -7.70
N GLN A 68 2.81 -8.87 -6.81
CA GLN A 68 3.26 -8.42 -5.50
C GLN A 68 4.65 -8.97 -5.22
N GLU A 69 5.47 -8.14 -4.60
CA GLU A 69 6.80 -8.50 -4.13
C GLU A 69 6.97 -7.96 -2.71
N VAL A 70 7.39 -8.81 -1.80
CA VAL A 70 7.59 -8.46 -0.39
C VAL A 70 8.93 -8.99 0.06
N GLU A 71 9.68 -8.13 0.74
CA GLU A 71 10.91 -8.51 1.42
C GLU A 71 10.74 -8.30 2.91
N TYR A 72 10.89 -9.37 3.67
CA TYR A 72 10.76 -9.37 5.12
C TYR A 72 12.15 -9.14 5.72
N LEU A 73 12.32 -8.06 6.48
CA LEU A 73 13.62 -7.63 6.97
C LEU A 73 13.80 -7.92 8.45
N LEU A 74 12.77 -7.68 9.26
CA LEU A 74 12.79 -7.89 10.71
C LEU A 74 11.46 -8.51 11.16
N PRO A 75 11.47 -9.36 12.20
CA PRO A 75 10.23 -9.85 12.78
C PRO A 75 9.48 -8.72 13.48
N ILE A 76 8.14 -8.80 13.43
CA ILE A 76 7.25 -7.80 14.01
C ILE A 76 6.60 -8.40 15.24
N SER A 77 6.86 -7.81 16.41
CA SER A 77 6.18 -8.18 17.66
C SER A 77 4.86 -7.44 17.79
N TYR A 78 3.91 -8.06 18.49
CA TYR A 78 2.64 -7.41 18.81
C TYR A 78 2.88 -6.15 19.67
N GLY A 79 2.14 -5.10 19.35
CA GLY A 79 2.10 -3.88 20.12
C GLY A 79 0.76 -3.19 19.93
N ARG A 80 0.39 -2.32 20.88
CA ARG A 80 -0.89 -1.61 20.83
C ARG A 80 -0.84 -0.35 19.97
N ARG A 81 0.36 0.20 19.76
CA ARG A 81 0.53 1.37 18.90
C ARG A 81 0.52 0.93 17.43
N PRO A 82 -0.13 1.69 16.54
CA PRO A 82 -0.19 1.32 15.13
C PRO A 82 1.18 1.36 14.47
N LEU A 83 1.41 0.41 13.59
CA LEU A 83 2.55 0.46 12.69
C LEU A 83 2.39 1.62 11.70
N ASP A 84 3.48 2.18 11.23
CA ASP A 84 3.49 3.21 10.19
C ASP A 84 3.74 2.55 8.83
N VAL A 85 2.70 2.41 8.02
CA VAL A 85 2.84 1.95 6.64
C VAL A 85 2.96 3.18 5.75
N GLN A 86 4.11 3.35 5.14
CA GLN A 86 4.36 4.44 4.21
C GLN A 86 4.08 3.95 2.79
N VAL A 87 3.23 4.68 2.06
CA VAL A 87 2.79 4.33 0.71
C VAL A 87 3.16 5.43 -0.27
N TRP A 88 3.73 5.06 -1.39
CA TRP A 88 4.03 5.97 -2.49
C TRP A 88 3.90 5.26 -3.83
N LEU A 89 4.03 5.99 -4.92
CA LEU A 89 3.99 5.45 -6.26
C LEU A 89 5.39 5.30 -6.81
N GLY A 90 5.76 4.10 -7.21
CA GLY A 90 7.05 3.84 -7.85
C GLY A 90 7.02 4.16 -9.33
N ARG A 91 5.97 3.71 -10.01
CA ARG A 91 5.80 3.92 -11.46
C ARG A 91 4.34 4.14 -11.79
N LEU A 92 4.12 5.03 -12.77
CA LEU A 92 2.82 5.19 -13.44
C LEU A 92 2.96 4.69 -14.86
N GLY A 93 2.28 3.59 -15.19
CA GLY A 93 2.18 3.08 -16.55
C GLY A 93 1.01 3.70 -17.31
N GLY A 94 0.61 3.08 -18.41
CA GLY A 94 -0.57 3.51 -19.18
C GLY A 94 -1.89 3.19 -18.50
N SER A 95 -2.01 1.97 -17.97
CA SER A 95 -3.23 1.44 -17.33
C SER A 95 -2.93 0.78 -15.98
N SER A 96 -1.72 0.91 -15.48
CA SER A 96 -1.28 0.32 -14.22
C SER A 96 -0.38 1.27 -13.48
N PHE A 97 -0.28 1.05 -12.19
CA PHE A 97 0.67 1.77 -11.33
C PHE A 97 1.27 0.83 -10.30
N GLU A 98 2.45 1.18 -9.82
CA GLU A 98 3.16 0.44 -8.79
C GLU A 98 3.01 1.17 -7.46
N ALA A 99 2.28 0.55 -6.54
CA ALA A 99 2.21 1.00 -5.16
C ALA A 99 3.41 0.42 -4.40
N CYS A 100 4.16 1.30 -3.76
CA CYS A 100 5.33 0.94 -2.97
C CYS A 100 5.05 1.14 -1.49
N TYR A 101 5.61 0.28 -0.66
CA TYR A 101 5.38 0.30 0.79
C TYR A 101 6.65 0.13 1.57
N GLU A 102 6.71 0.84 2.70
CA GLU A 102 7.60 0.51 3.80
C GLU A 102 6.75 0.30 5.05
N LEU A 103 6.88 -0.87 5.67
CA LEU A 103 6.21 -1.21 6.91
C LEU A 103 7.17 -0.95 8.06
N ARG A 104 6.89 0.09 8.84
CA ARG A 104 7.78 0.61 9.87
C ARG A 104 7.18 0.52 11.27
N SER A 105 8.06 0.62 12.25
CA SER A 105 7.66 0.78 13.65
C SER A 105 6.74 1.99 13.83
N PRO A 106 5.94 2.02 14.92
CA PRO A 106 5.04 3.15 15.16
C PRO A 106 5.79 4.50 15.13
N ALA A 107 5.11 5.53 14.66
CA ALA A 107 5.66 6.88 14.59
C ALA A 107 6.15 7.33 15.97
N GLY A 108 7.33 7.94 16.01
CA GLY A 108 7.94 8.43 17.24
C GLY A 108 8.67 7.39 18.08
N VAL A 109 8.66 6.12 17.68
CA VAL A 109 9.47 5.08 18.33
C VAL A 109 10.93 5.20 17.90
N GLU A 110 11.82 5.21 18.86
CA GLU A 110 13.28 5.26 18.63
C GLU A 110 13.97 4.06 19.28
N PRO A 111 14.90 3.40 18.57
CA PRO A 111 15.21 3.60 17.15
C PRO A 111 14.08 3.13 16.24
N ALA A 112 13.88 3.83 15.14
CA ALA A 112 12.91 3.43 14.14
C ALA A 112 13.36 2.14 13.45
N ALA A 113 12.41 1.23 13.21
CA ALA A 113 12.69 -0.04 12.55
C ALA A 113 11.93 -0.14 11.21
N LEU A 114 12.59 -0.68 10.20
CA LEU A 114 11.97 -1.07 8.93
C LEU A 114 11.77 -2.59 8.96
N TYR A 115 10.51 -3.00 9.04
CA TYR A 115 10.16 -4.42 9.15
C TYR A 115 10.06 -5.13 7.82
N ALA A 116 9.48 -4.46 6.82
CA ALA A 116 9.29 -5.02 5.49
C ALA A 116 9.20 -3.89 4.46
N ARG A 117 9.50 -4.23 3.23
CA ARG A 117 9.28 -3.37 2.08
C ARG A 117 8.62 -4.18 0.98
N ALA A 118 7.78 -3.54 0.19
CA ALA A 118 6.95 -4.24 -0.77
C ALA A 118 6.58 -3.36 -1.94
N SER A 119 6.16 -4.01 -3.02
CA SER A 119 5.52 -3.35 -4.15
C SER A 119 4.35 -4.18 -4.65
N THR A 120 3.34 -3.50 -5.17
CA THR A 120 2.16 -4.11 -5.77
C THR A 120 1.87 -3.41 -7.08
N THR A 121 1.80 -4.17 -8.17
CA THR A 121 1.34 -3.65 -9.45
C THR A 121 -0.18 -3.77 -9.50
N ILE A 122 -0.85 -2.63 -9.63
CA ILE A 122 -2.31 -2.50 -9.69
C ILE A 122 -2.71 -2.10 -11.10
N VAL A 123 -3.61 -2.87 -11.71
CA VAL A 123 -4.15 -2.59 -13.04
C VAL A 123 -5.55 -2.01 -12.89
N LEU A 124 -5.78 -0.86 -13.54
CA LEU A 124 -7.11 -0.27 -13.64
C LEU A 124 -7.88 -0.94 -14.77
N VAL A 125 -9.08 -1.37 -14.50
CA VAL A 125 -9.90 -2.16 -15.42
C VAL A 125 -11.27 -1.49 -15.57
N ASP A 126 -11.74 -1.40 -16.80
CA ASP A 126 -13.11 -1.01 -17.10
C ASP A 126 -14.04 -2.13 -16.64
N ALA A 127 -14.95 -1.80 -15.71
CA ALA A 127 -15.85 -2.79 -15.12
C ALA A 127 -16.82 -3.40 -16.13
N ALA A 128 -17.19 -2.66 -17.17
CA ALA A 128 -18.14 -3.12 -18.19
C ALA A 128 -17.50 -4.11 -19.17
N THR A 129 -16.23 -3.91 -19.53
CA THR A 129 -15.55 -4.72 -20.56
C THR A 129 -14.56 -5.72 -19.98
N GLY A 130 -14.11 -5.54 -18.75
CA GLY A 130 -13.04 -6.33 -18.13
C GLY A 130 -11.65 -6.03 -18.71
N ARG A 131 -11.51 -4.99 -19.51
CA ARG A 131 -10.24 -4.61 -20.15
C ARG A 131 -9.54 -3.50 -19.38
N PRO A 132 -8.21 -3.43 -19.42
CA PRO A 132 -7.48 -2.31 -18.83
C PRO A 132 -7.98 -0.98 -19.37
N ARG A 133 -8.14 0.00 -18.49
CA ARG A 133 -8.43 1.38 -18.88
C ARG A 133 -7.23 2.26 -18.57
N ARG A 134 -7.04 3.31 -19.38
CA ARG A 134 -5.91 4.21 -19.17
C ARG A 134 -6.10 5.06 -17.91
N ILE A 135 -4.97 5.34 -17.26
CA ILE A 135 -4.91 6.36 -16.20
C ILE A 135 -5.23 7.70 -16.85
N THR A 136 -6.18 8.45 -16.28
CA THR A 136 -6.58 9.75 -16.81
C THR A 136 -5.52 10.81 -16.53
N GLU A 137 -5.56 11.92 -17.29
CA GLU A 137 -4.67 13.05 -17.05
C GLU A 137 -4.89 13.65 -15.66
N ASP A 138 -6.13 13.73 -15.20
CA ASP A 138 -6.46 14.22 -13.86
C ASP A 138 -5.88 13.34 -12.75
N GLU A 139 -5.96 12.02 -12.92
CA GLU A 139 -5.35 11.07 -12.00
C GLU A 139 -3.83 11.23 -11.99
N ARG A 140 -3.20 11.33 -13.16
CA ARG A 140 -1.75 11.55 -13.26
C ARG A 140 -1.31 12.83 -12.56
N ALA A 141 -2.04 13.92 -12.80
CA ALA A 141 -1.72 15.21 -12.19
C ALA A 141 -1.83 15.15 -10.66
N ALA A 142 -2.89 14.52 -10.14
CA ALA A 142 -3.10 14.38 -8.70
C ALA A 142 -2.07 13.47 -8.05
N TRP A 143 -1.65 12.42 -8.74
CA TRP A 143 -0.71 11.43 -8.21
C TRP A 143 0.77 11.82 -8.36
N ALA A 144 1.08 12.84 -9.17
CA ALA A 144 2.46 13.18 -9.53
C ALA A 144 3.36 13.47 -8.31
N GLU A 145 2.85 14.15 -7.29
CA GLU A 145 3.63 14.48 -6.09
C GLU A 145 3.97 13.26 -5.22
N TYR A 146 3.27 12.14 -5.42
CA TYR A 146 3.49 10.89 -4.67
C TYR A 146 4.42 9.92 -5.39
N VAL A 147 4.93 10.29 -6.55
CA VAL A 147 5.88 9.47 -7.31
C VAL A 147 7.28 9.64 -6.73
N GLU A 148 7.91 8.53 -6.43
CA GLU A 148 9.25 8.44 -5.87
C GLU A 148 9.94 7.21 -6.49
N GLU A 149 11.24 7.07 -6.31
CA GLU A 149 11.96 5.87 -6.77
C GLU A 149 11.28 4.60 -6.27
N PRO A 150 11.10 3.58 -7.12
CA PRO A 150 10.57 2.30 -6.70
C PRO A 150 11.39 1.68 -5.56
N VAL A 151 10.78 0.73 -4.85
CA VAL A 151 11.46 -0.02 -3.80
C VAL A 151 12.70 -0.71 -4.37
N ALA A 152 13.83 -0.50 -3.71
CA ALA A 152 15.07 -1.21 -4.03
C ALA A 152 15.13 -2.49 -3.20
N PHE A 153 14.73 -3.61 -3.78
CA PHE A 153 14.82 -4.91 -3.12
C PHE A 153 16.26 -5.41 -3.09
N SER A 154 16.59 -6.23 -2.10
CA SER A 154 17.89 -6.87 -2.02
C SER A 154 18.09 -7.79 -3.22
N ARG A 155 19.31 -7.80 -3.76
CA ARG A 155 19.65 -8.75 -4.82
C ARG A 155 19.66 -10.16 -4.25
N ARG A 156 19.07 -11.08 -4.99
CA ARG A 156 19.25 -12.51 -4.68
C ARG A 156 20.71 -12.87 -4.91
N GLY A 157 21.31 -13.38 -3.88
CA GLY A 157 22.68 -13.89 -3.96
C GLY A 157 22.77 -15.18 -4.76
#